data_b6e5ecb377be2bc55b6422367dacb0ec
#
_entry.id   b6e5ecb377be2bc55b6422367dacb0ec
#
_cell.length_a   1.000
_cell.length_b   1.000
_cell.length_c   1.000
_cell.angle_alpha   90.00
_cell.angle_beta   90.00
_cell.angle_gamma   90.00
#
_symmetry.space_group_name_H-M   'P 1'
#
loop_
_entity.id
_entity.type
_entity.pdbx_description
1 polymer ?
#
loop_
_entity_poly.entity_id
_entity_poly.type
_entity_poly.pdbx_seq_one_letter_code
_entity_poly.pdbx_strand_id
1 'polypeptide(L)'
;MENVYKTMIRRLLDGNETEIITTDLSLTGEGNINEFNRTIDSKELSEEEEEEVLKSGKPKVIKRTDKIIFAEPNFKKERIIIFGGGHIAVPLTYFSKITGFYTVVVDDRPSFANKLRFKEADEVICDSFDNCLKRIKPAKSDYFVIVTRGHRHDKLCIQELMKYEESVYTGMIGSKKRTKIVLENLQEEGYDKERLGRICTPIGLPIGAATT
;
A
#
# COMPACT_ATOMS: atom_id res chain seq x y z
N MET A 1 -16.20 25.68 8.93
CA MET A 1 -16.29 24.40 8.19
C MET A 1 -14.93 23.73 8.22
N GLU A 2 -14.82 22.55 8.80
CA GLU A 2 -13.60 21.75 8.71
C GLU A 2 -13.38 21.36 7.25
N ASN A 3 -12.13 21.48 6.78
CA ASN A 3 -11.83 21.15 5.39
C ASN A 3 -11.94 19.63 5.21
N VAL A 4 -12.92 19.16 4.44
CA VAL A 4 -13.21 17.74 4.16
C VAL A 4 -11.93 16.97 3.81
N TYR A 5 -11.05 17.54 3.00
CA TYR A 5 -9.78 16.91 2.63
C TYR A 5 -8.79 16.76 3.79
N LYS A 6 -8.77 17.70 4.75
CA LYS A 6 -7.94 17.56 5.96
C LYS A 6 -8.44 16.43 6.85
N THR A 7 -9.75 16.33 7.02
CA THR A 7 -10.36 15.24 7.78
C THR A 7 -10.12 13.91 7.11
N MET A 8 -10.26 13.81 5.79
CA MET A 8 -9.94 12.62 5.00
C MET A 8 -8.49 12.18 5.19
N ILE A 9 -7.53 13.11 5.01
CA ILE A 9 -6.11 12.82 5.20
C ILE A 9 -5.85 12.30 6.61
N ARG A 10 -6.44 12.94 7.65
CA ARG A 10 -6.28 12.50 9.04
C ARG A 10 -6.78 11.06 9.22
N ARG A 11 -8.00 10.73 8.77
CA ARG A 11 -8.59 9.40 8.90
C ARG A 11 -7.80 8.33 8.15
N LEU A 12 -7.31 8.64 6.94
CA LEU A 12 -6.43 7.73 6.19
C LEU A 12 -5.10 7.49 6.90
N LEU A 13 -4.55 8.52 7.56
CA LEU A 13 -3.34 8.40 8.39
C LEU A 13 -3.59 7.58 9.66
N ASP A 14 -4.79 7.68 10.25
CA ASP A 14 -5.21 6.94 11.43
C ASP A 14 -5.54 5.45 11.16
N GLY A 15 -5.43 5.02 9.90
CA GLY A 15 -5.53 3.60 9.52
C GLY A 15 -6.85 3.17 8.90
N ASN A 16 -7.80 4.08 8.64
CA ASN A 16 -9.01 3.74 7.90
C ASN A 16 -8.64 3.35 6.47
N GLU A 17 -9.06 2.15 6.07
CA GLU A 17 -8.66 1.57 4.75
C GLU A 17 -9.53 2.07 3.60
N THR A 18 -10.78 2.45 3.91
CA THR A 18 -11.74 2.87 2.89
C THR A 18 -12.73 3.85 3.51
N GLU A 19 -13.10 4.85 2.76
CA GLU A 19 -14.13 5.82 3.14
C GLU A 19 -15.01 6.17 1.94
N ILE A 20 -16.24 6.58 2.21
CA ILE A 20 -17.11 7.13 1.17
C ILE A 20 -17.17 8.64 1.39
N ILE A 21 -16.97 9.39 0.33
CA ILE A 21 -17.20 10.81 0.27
C ILE A 21 -18.57 11.02 -0.35
N THR A 22 -19.49 11.63 0.39
CA THR A 22 -20.78 12.02 -0.15
C THR A 22 -20.79 13.51 -0.49
N THR A 23 -21.40 13.83 -1.63
CA THR A 23 -21.72 15.20 -2.01
C THR A 23 -23.22 15.28 -2.21
N ASP A 24 -23.91 15.96 -1.30
CA ASP A 24 -25.35 16.16 -1.33
C ASP A 24 -25.68 17.45 -2.10
N LEU A 25 -26.55 17.33 -3.07
CA LEU A 25 -27.07 18.43 -3.88
C LEU A 25 -28.55 18.60 -3.55
N SER A 26 -28.91 19.61 -2.76
CA SER A 26 -30.29 19.94 -2.47
C SER A 26 -30.97 20.55 -3.70
N LEU A 27 -32.16 20.06 -4.03
CA LEU A 27 -32.94 20.54 -5.18
C LEU A 27 -34.03 21.51 -4.76
N THR A 28 -34.26 22.54 -5.55
CA THR A 28 -35.46 23.36 -5.45
C THR A 28 -36.68 22.61 -6.02
N GLY A 29 -37.89 23.05 -5.74
CA GLY A 29 -39.12 22.48 -6.34
C GLY A 29 -39.13 22.47 -7.85
N GLU A 30 -38.31 23.29 -8.51
CA GLU A 30 -38.10 23.33 -9.97
C GLU A 30 -36.95 22.46 -10.46
N GLY A 31 -36.28 21.70 -9.55
CA GLY A 31 -35.17 20.81 -9.86
C GLY A 31 -33.81 21.49 -10.04
N ASN A 32 -33.69 22.78 -9.71
CA ASN A 32 -32.41 23.47 -9.72
C ASN A 32 -31.60 23.16 -8.41
N ILE A 33 -30.30 23.15 -8.52
CA ILE A 33 -29.41 22.96 -7.33
C ILE A 33 -29.44 24.25 -6.51
N ASN A 34 -29.85 24.14 -5.25
CA ASN A 34 -29.89 25.24 -4.29
C ASN A 34 -28.63 25.29 -3.42
N GLU A 35 -28.24 24.15 -2.88
CA GLU A 35 -27.07 24.01 -2.02
C GLU A 35 -26.35 22.73 -2.30
N PHE A 36 -25.05 22.69 -1.99
CA PHE A 36 -24.31 21.44 -1.97
C PHE A 36 -23.53 21.31 -0.64
N ASN A 37 -23.47 20.11 -0.12
CA ASN A 37 -22.68 19.78 1.04
C ASN A 37 -21.81 18.55 0.74
N ARG A 38 -20.53 18.63 1.03
CA ARG A 38 -19.59 17.53 0.82
C ARG A 38 -19.04 17.04 2.16
N THR A 39 -19.27 15.79 2.46
CA THR A 39 -18.89 15.16 3.75
C THR A 39 -18.12 13.86 3.53
N ILE A 40 -17.41 13.42 4.56
CA ILE A 40 -16.76 12.12 4.60
C ILE A 40 -17.59 11.26 5.55
N ASP A 41 -18.71 10.83 5.09
CA ASP A 41 -19.50 9.80 5.77
C ASP A 41 -20.50 9.18 4.78
N SER A 42 -21.06 8.06 5.18
CA SER A 42 -22.07 7.33 4.41
C SER A 42 -23.46 7.42 5.03
N LYS A 43 -23.69 8.33 6.00
CA LYS A 43 -24.95 8.40 6.75
C LYS A 43 -26.20 8.59 5.89
N GLU A 44 -26.04 9.18 4.72
CA GLU A 44 -27.09 9.42 3.75
C GLU A 44 -27.34 8.22 2.81
N LEU A 45 -26.49 7.17 2.93
CA LEU A 45 -26.58 5.94 2.15
C LEU A 45 -27.24 4.84 2.97
N SER A 46 -27.99 3.96 2.31
CA SER A 46 -28.36 2.68 2.90
C SER A 46 -27.17 1.73 2.94
N GLU A 47 -27.20 0.72 3.78
CA GLU A 47 -26.14 -0.31 3.84
C GLU A 47 -25.90 -0.97 2.47
N GLU A 48 -26.97 -1.24 1.71
CA GLU A 48 -26.88 -1.80 0.36
C GLU A 48 -26.18 -0.86 -0.62
N GLU A 49 -26.49 0.45 -0.57
CA GLU A 49 -25.89 1.48 -1.42
C GLU A 49 -24.42 1.68 -1.09
N GLU A 50 -24.08 1.64 0.19
CA GLU A 50 -22.72 1.72 0.67
C GLU A 50 -21.88 0.52 0.17
N GLU A 51 -22.39 -0.70 0.37
CA GLU A 51 -21.74 -1.92 -0.11
C GLU A 51 -21.55 -1.90 -1.64
N GLU A 52 -22.56 -1.46 -2.39
CA GLU A 52 -22.46 -1.38 -3.84
C GLU A 52 -21.38 -0.37 -4.30
N VAL A 53 -21.31 0.82 -3.66
CA VAL A 53 -20.30 1.83 -3.95
C VAL A 53 -18.91 1.28 -3.67
N LEU A 54 -18.70 0.67 -2.51
CA LEU A 54 -17.42 0.10 -2.11
C LEU A 54 -17.01 -1.08 -3.02
N LYS A 55 -17.92 -1.99 -3.30
CA LYS A 55 -17.67 -3.17 -4.12
C LYS A 55 -17.40 -2.83 -5.59
N SER A 56 -18.11 -1.84 -6.13
CA SER A 56 -17.90 -1.41 -7.51
C SER A 56 -16.60 -0.62 -7.71
N GLY A 57 -16.10 0.02 -6.66
CA GLY A 57 -14.97 0.93 -6.71
C GLY A 57 -15.21 2.19 -7.57
N LYS A 58 -16.46 2.48 -7.91
CA LYS A 58 -16.82 3.58 -8.80
C LYS A 58 -17.78 4.56 -8.11
N PRO A 59 -17.72 5.86 -8.46
CA PRO A 59 -18.71 6.81 -8.02
C PRO A 59 -20.11 6.43 -8.45
N LYS A 60 -21.08 6.67 -7.59
CA LYS A 60 -22.52 6.43 -7.84
C LYS A 60 -23.33 7.68 -7.61
N VAL A 61 -24.32 7.90 -8.48
CA VAL A 61 -25.34 8.95 -8.31
C VAL A 61 -26.61 8.31 -7.74
N ILE A 62 -27.04 8.77 -6.59
CA ILE A 62 -28.23 8.30 -5.90
C ILE A 62 -29.24 9.42 -5.87
N LYS A 63 -30.42 9.18 -6.41
CA LYS A 63 -31.50 10.16 -6.47
C LYS A 63 -32.47 9.94 -5.34
N ARG A 64 -32.80 11.00 -4.60
CA ARG A 64 -33.88 11.09 -3.63
C ARG A 64 -34.93 12.08 -4.14
N THR A 65 -36.03 12.20 -3.42
CA THR A 65 -37.14 13.11 -3.82
C THR A 65 -36.71 14.58 -3.79
N ASP A 66 -35.88 14.94 -2.81
CA ASP A 66 -35.49 16.31 -2.48
C ASP A 66 -34.00 16.61 -2.72
N LYS A 67 -33.21 15.59 -3.04
CA LYS A 67 -31.77 15.74 -3.24
C LYS A 67 -31.18 14.68 -4.17
N ILE A 68 -30.00 14.99 -4.66
CA ILE A 68 -29.12 14.04 -5.35
C ILE A 68 -27.88 13.85 -4.49
N ILE A 69 -27.49 12.60 -4.26
CA ILE A 69 -26.28 12.24 -3.54
C ILE A 69 -25.28 11.68 -4.54
N PHE A 70 -24.11 12.28 -4.61
CA PHE A 70 -22.97 11.74 -5.34
C PHE A 70 -22.03 11.06 -4.34
N ALA A 71 -21.96 9.74 -4.39
CA ALA A 71 -21.15 8.92 -3.49
C ALA A 71 -19.88 8.47 -4.21
N GLU A 72 -18.72 8.82 -3.67
CA GLU A 72 -17.40 8.51 -4.22
C GLU A 72 -16.64 7.61 -3.24
N PRO A 73 -16.29 6.35 -3.63
CA PRO A 73 -15.44 5.54 -2.80
C PRO A 73 -14.01 6.09 -2.81
N ASN A 74 -13.43 6.23 -1.64
CA ASN A 74 -12.05 6.65 -1.47
C ASN A 74 -11.26 5.53 -0.79
N PHE A 75 -10.43 4.87 -1.56
CA PHE A 75 -9.61 3.77 -1.09
C PHE A 75 -8.23 4.29 -0.69
N LYS A 76 -7.74 3.82 0.44
CA LYS A 76 -6.33 3.96 0.77
C LYS A 76 -5.52 3.24 -0.31
N LYS A 77 -4.55 3.93 -0.89
CA LYS A 77 -3.63 3.29 -1.82
C LYS A 77 -2.85 2.21 -1.09
N GLU A 78 -2.87 1.02 -1.65
CA GLU A 78 -2.00 -0.05 -1.20
C GLU A 78 -0.55 0.40 -1.30
N ARG A 79 0.27 0.06 -0.30
CA ARG A 79 1.66 0.45 -0.27
C ARG A 79 2.55 -0.70 -0.71
N ILE A 80 3.52 -0.39 -1.56
CA ILE A 80 4.63 -1.29 -1.84
C ILE A 80 5.92 -0.70 -1.26
N ILE A 81 6.56 -1.44 -0.38
CA ILE A 81 7.80 -1.06 0.29
C ILE A 81 8.93 -1.91 -0.27
N ILE A 82 9.87 -1.26 -0.94
CA ILE A 82 10.98 -1.89 -1.65
C ILE A 82 12.25 -1.70 -0.82
N PHE A 83 12.75 -2.79 -0.22
CA PHE A 83 14.01 -2.81 0.49
C PHE A 83 15.16 -3.07 -0.49
N GLY A 84 16.01 -2.06 -0.69
CA GLY A 84 17.14 -2.05 -1.60
C GLY A 84 16.93 -1.17 -2.82
N GLY A 85 17.74 -0.10 -2.94
CA GLY A 85 17.72 0.88 -4.04
C GLY A 85 18.58 0.48 -5.24
N GLY A 86 18.82 -0.81 -5.48
CA GLY A 86 19.62 -1.32 -6.59
C GLY A 86 18.96 -1.10 -7.97
N HIS A 87 19.57 -1.69 -9.00
CA HIS A 87 19.10 -1.55 -10.39
C HIS A 87 17.71 -2.17 -10.61
N ILE A 88 17.34 -3.22 -9.87
CA ILE A 88 16.02 -3.86 -9.96
C ILE A 88 14.93 -2.97 -9.38
N ALA A 89 15.24 -2.21 -8.32
CA ALA A 89 14.27 -1.34 -7.68
C ALA A 89 13.78 -0.20 -8.61
N VAL A 90 14.61 0.25 -9.54
CA VAL A 90 14.25 1.37 -10.45
C VAL A 90 13.05 1.01 -11.34
N PRO A 91 13.10 -0.03 -12.20
CA PRO A 91 11.95 -0.42 -13.00
C PRO A 91 10.77 -0.88 -12.14
N LEU A 92 11.01 -1.55 -11.00
CA LEU A 92 9.95 -1.95 -10.09
C LEU A 92 9.18 -0.74 -9.57
N THR A 93 9.86 0.33 -9.15
CA THR A 93 9.24 1.58 -8.72
C THR A 93 8.38 2.20 -9.83
N TYR A 94 8.87 2.20 -11.06
CA TYR A 94 8.11 2.69 -12.21
C TYR A 94 6.81 1.88 -12.40
N PHE A 95 6.90 0.55 -12.44
CA PHE A 95 5.71 -0.31 -12.59
C PHE A 95 4.74 -0.18 -11.40
N SER A 96 5.23 -0.11 -10.19
CA SER A 96 4.39 0.11 -9.01
C SER A 96 3.60 1.41 -9.11
N LYS A 97 4.21 2.48 -9.61
CA LYS A 97 3.54 3.77 -9.80
C LYS A 97 2.42 3.70 -10.82
N ILE A 98 2.66 3.10 -11.99
CA ILE A 98 1.63 3.01 -13.05
C ILE A 98 0.49 2.05 -12.68
N THR A 99 0.74 1.08 -11.79
CA THR A 99 -0.29 0.18 -11.25
C THR A 99 -1.03 0.75 -10.04
N GLY A 100 -0.70 1.97 -9.61
CA GLY A 100 -1.45 2.71 -8.62
C GLY A 100 -0.98 2.58 -7.16
N PHE A 101 0.09 1.83 -6.89
CA PHE A 101 0.65 1.71 -5.54
C PHE A 101 1.24 3.02 -5.03
N TYR A 102 1.12 3.24 -3.71
CA TYR A 102 1.98 4.17 -3.01
C TYR A 102 3.33 3.50 -2.79
N THR A 103 4.36 3.99 -3.44
CA THR A 103 5.66 3.33 -3.53
C THR A 103 6.69 3.96 -2.60
N VAL A 104 7.24 3.15 -1.70
CA VAL A 104 8.32 3.53 -0.76
C VAL A 104 9.58 2.75 -1.12
N VAL A 105 10.70 3.45 -1.29
CA VAL A 105 12.01 2.81 -1.51
C VAL A 105 12.91 3.07 -0.33
N VAL A 106 13.57 2.04 0.17
CA VAL A 106 14.47 2.09 1.33
C VAL A 106 15.84 1.55 0.95
N ASP A 107 16.90 2.30 1.22
CA ASP A 107 18.29 1.80 1.15
C ASP A 107 19.15 2.57 2.17
N ASP A 108 20.14 1.91 2.76
CA ASP A 108 21.02 2.51 3.76
C ASP A 108 22.11 3.41 3.15
N ARG A 109 22.21 3.45 1.84
CA ARG A 109 23.23 4.20 1.11
C ARG A 109 22.65 5.44 0.43
N PRO A 110 23.14 6.67 0.72
CA PRO A 110 22.62 7.91 0.11
C PRO A 110 22.67 7.92 -1.43
N SER A 111 23.67 7.29 -2.04
CA SER A 111 23.79 7.17 -3.49
C SER A 111 22.72 6.28 -4.13
N PHE A 112 22.09 5.41 -3.35
CA PHE A 112 21.04 4.48 -3.79
C PHE A 112 19.66 4.91 -3.31
N ALA A 113 19.53 5.61 -2.19
CA ALA A 113 18.28 6.10 -1.64
C ALA A 113 18.15 7.61 -1.85
N ASN A 114 17.84 8.03 -3.08
CA ASN A 114 17.63 9.45 -3.38
C ASN A 114 16.56 9.67 -4.47
N LYS A 115 15.90 10.82 -4.40
CA LYS A 115 14.79 11.18 -5.31
C LYS A 115 15.22 11.38 -6.77
N LEU A 116 16.48 11.68 -7.05
CA LEU A 116 16.96 11.79 -8.43
C LEU A 116 16.95 10.42 -9.12
N ARG A 117 17.25 9.37 -8.36
CA ARG A 117 17.22 7.99 -8.82
C ARG A 117 15.79 7.42 -8.90
N PHE A 118 14.96 7.75 -7.92
CA PHE A 118 13.60 7.24 -7.78
C PHE A 118 12.57 8.36 -7.91
N LYS A 119 12.48 8.95 -9.09
CA LYS A 119 11.56 10.06 -9.38
C LYS A 119 10.10 9.66 -9.17
N GLU A 120 9.77 8.41 -9.51
CA GLU A 120 8.41 7.86 -9.47
C GLU A 120 7.98 7.37 -8.07
N ALA A 121 8.92 7.16 -7.14
CA ALA A 121 8.56 6.77 -5.78
C ALA A 121 7.83 7.90 -5.06
N ASP A 122 6.82 7.58 -4.28
CA ASP A 122 6.14 8.55 -3.43
C ASP A 122 7.06 8.96 -2.26
N GLU A 123 7.77 7.99 -1.68
CA GLU A 123 8.75 8.22 -0.61
C GLU A 123 10.07 7.49 -0.88
N VAL A 124 11.19 8.13 -0.51
CA VAL A 124 12.53 7.51 -0.54
C VAL A 124 13.17 7.73 0.82
N ILE A 125 13.51 6.64 1.49
CA ILE A 125 14.06 6.63 2.84
C ILE A 125 15.52 6.17 2.77
N CYS A 126 16.44 7.05 3.20
CA CYS A 126 17.84 6.72 3.38
C CYS A 126 18.08 6.45 4.87
N ASP A 127 17.96 5.19 5.26
CA ASP A 127 18.17 4.75 6.65
C ASP A 127 18.47 3.24 6.68
N SER A 128 18.89 2.74 7.84
CA SER A 128 19.01 1.31 8.06
C SER A 128 17.64 0.61 8.00
N PHE A 129 17.62 -0.64 7.55
CA PHE A 129 16.36 -1.37 7.32
C PHE A 129 15.56 -1.60 8.61
N ASP A 130 16.22 -1.73 9.77
CA ASP A 130 15.57 -1.86 11.06
C ASP A 130 14.95 -0.55 11.57
N ASN A 131 15.61 0.58 11.33
CA ASN A 131 15.08 1.88 11.72
C ASN A 131 13.90 2.32 10.82
N CYS A 132 14.00 2.06 9.51
CA CYS A 132 12.97 2.49 8.58
C CYS A 132 11.61 1.85 8.89
N LEU A 133 11.56 0.59 9.33
CA LEU A 133 10.32 -0.10 9.66
C LEU A 133 9.60 0.51 10.88
N LYS A 134 10.34 1.03 11.85
CA LYS A 134 9.76 1.78 12.97
C LYS A 134 9.05 3.06 12.50
N ARG A 135 9.60 3.70 11.47
CA ARG A 135 9.02 4.90 10.85
C ARG A 135 7.84 4.57 9.94
N ILE A 136 7.96 3.55 9.09
CA ILE A 136 6.95 3.12 8.12
C ILE A 136 5.71 2.55 8.82
N LYS A 137 5.89 1.90 9.98
CA LYS A 137 4.84 1.20 10.73
C LYS A 137 4.08 0.24 9.80
N PRO A 138 4.61 -0.95 9.55
CA PRO A 138 4.01 -1.95 8.68
C PRO A 138 2.55 -2.23 9.00
N ALA A 139 1.72 -2.33 7.96
CA ALA A 139 0.31 -2.67 8.05
C ALA A 139 0.02 -3.99 7.31
N LYS A 140 -1.09 -4.63 7.63
CA LYS A 140 -1.53 -5.87 6.95
C LYS A 140 -1.70 -5.68 5.45
N SER A 141 -2.16 -4.50 5.02
CA SER A 141 -2.37 -4.15 3.60
C SER A 141 -1.09 -3.84 2.82
N ASP A 142 0.09 -3.95 3.44
CA ASP A 142 1.36 -3.63 2.78
C ASP A 142 1.90 -4.79 1.96
N TYR A 143 2.65 -4.45 0.92
CA TYR A 143 3.42 -5.35 0.08
C TYR A 143 4.90 -5.06 0.28
N PHE A 144 5.68 -6.07 0.67
CA PHE A 144 7.11 -5.94 0.88
C PHE A 144 7.90 -6.65 -0.20
N VAL A 145 8.87 -5.94 -0.77
CA VAL A 145 9.79 -6.49 -1.78
C VAL A 145 11.22 -6.32 -1.31
N ILE A 146 11.89 -7.44 -1.04
CA ILE A 146 13.26 -7.50 -0.55
C ILE A 146 14.19 -7.76 -1.73
N VAL A 147 14.87 -6.71 -2.20
CA VAL A 147 15.81 -6.72 -3.32
C VAL A 147 17.16 -6.13 -2.91
N THR A 148 17.61 -6.47 -1.70
CA THR A 148 18.82 -5.92 -1.11
C THR A 148 20.10 -6.50 -1.76
N ARG A 149 21.24 -5.90 -1.42
CA ARG A 149 22.55 -6.30 -1.97
C ARG A 149 23.13 -7.61 -1.42
N GLY A 150 22.46 -8.25 -0.45
CA GLY A 150 23.04 -9.47 0.11
C GLY A 150 22.19 -10.13 1.20
N HIS A 151 22.40 -11.44 1.36
CA HIS A 151 21.64 -12.30 2.28
C HIS A 151 21.61 -11.80 3.74
N ARG A 152 22.64 -11.06 4.19
CA ARG A 152 22.66 -10.47 5.53
C ARG A 152 21.57 -9.40 5.68
N HIS A 153 21.40 -8.56 4.67
CA HIS A 153 20.37 -7.53 4.69
C HIS A 153 18.98 -8.14 4.42
N ASP A 154 18.89 -9.14 3.54
CA ASP A 154 17.65 -9.88 3.30
C ASP A 154 17.12 -10.48 4.61
N LYS A 155 18.02 -11.17 5.37
CA LYS A 155 17.70 -11.76 6.65
C LYS A 155 17.24 -10.70 7.65
N LEU A 156 17.96 -9.58 7.77
CA LEU A 156 17.60 -8.47 8.66
C LEU A 156 16.20 -7.93 8.33
N CYS A 157 15.89 -7.71 7.06
CA CYS A 157 14.56 -7.25 6.65
C CYS A 157 13.47 -8.23 7.11
N ILE A 158 13.67 -9.54 6.92
CA ILE A 158 12.69 -10.55 7.37
C ILE A 158 12.57 -10.55 8.88
N GLN A 159 13.68 -10.55 9.63
CA GLN A 159 13.68 -10.49 11.09
C GLN A 159 12.88 -9.31 11.63
N GLU A 160 13.05 -8.14 11.02
CA GLU A 160 12.32 -6.94 11.41
C GLU A 160 10.83 -7.03 11.04
N LEU A 161 10.49 -7.56 9.86
CA LEU A 161 9.10 -7.76 9.45
C LEU A 161 8.36 -8.75 10.34
N MET A 162 9.03 -9.78 10.87
CA MET A 162 8.44 -10.75 11.78
C MET A 162 7.97 -10.16 13.12
N LYS A 163 8.41 -8.94 13.47
CA LYS A 163 7.95 -8.23 14.67
C LYS A 163 6.57 -7.58 14.52
N TYR A 164 6.05 -7.51 13.30
CA TYR A 164 4.77 -6.91 12.97
C TYR A 164 3.77 -7.98 12.54
N GLU A 165 2.51 -7.59 12.36
CA GLU A 165 1.50 -8.47 11.79
C GLU A 165 1.87 -8.87 10.34
N GLU A 166 1.34 -10.00 9.90
CA GLU A 166 1.59 -10.50 8.56
C GLU A 166 0.99 -9.56 7.50
N SER A 167 1.79 -9.24 6.50
CA SER A 167 1.40 -8.42 5.35
C SER A 167 0.71 -9.26 4.27
N VAL A 168 0.01 -8.59 3.34
CA VAL A 168 -0.60 -9.23 2.16
C VAL A 168 0.45 -10.00 1.36
N TYR A 169 1.64 -9.43 1.23
CA TYR A 169 2.69 -10.03 0.42
C TYR A 169 4.09 -9.67 0.94
N THR A 170 4.94 -10.66 1.00
CA THR A 170 6.39 -10.47 1.19
C THR A 170 7.13 -11.30 0.16
N GLY A 171 7.86 -10.64 -0.73
CA GLY A 171 8.68 -11.27 -1.76
C GLY A 171 10.16 -10.99 -1.55
N MET A 172 11.03 -12.01 -1.75
CA MET A 172 12.47 -11.85 -1.64
C MET A 172 13.17 -12.38 -2.89
N ILE A 173 14.08 -11.55 -3.45
CA ILE A 173 14.93 -11.95 -4.57
C ILE A 173 16.04 -12.89 -4.11
N GLY A 174 16.43 -13.81 -4.98
CA GLY A 174 17.60 -14.66 -4.74
C GLY A 174 17.53 -15.96 -5.52
N SER A 175 18.66 -16.67 -5.61
CA SER A 175 18.62 -18.03 -6.12
C SER A 175 17.95 -18.98 -5.13
N LYS A 176 17.34 -20.06 -5.60
CA LYS A 176 16.70 -21.08 -4.73
C LYS A 176 17.61 -21.54 -3.58
N LYS A 177 18.91 -21.74 -3.88
CA LYS A 177 19.90 -22.14 -2.86
C LYS A 177 20.10 -21.06 -1.80
N ARG A 178 20.25 -19.79 -2.21
CA ARG A 178 20.48 -18.67 -1.32
C ARG A 178 19.27 -18.39 -0.41
N THR A 179 18.08 -18.35 -0.99
CA THR A 179 16.85 -18.05 -0.27
C THR A 179 16.52 -19.16 0.74
N LYS A 180 16.76 -20.43 0.36
CA LYS A 180 16.63 -21.56 1.28
C LYS A 180 17.50 -21.42 2.53
N ILE A 181 18.78 -21.09 2.35
CA ILE A 181 19.71 -20.87 3.48
C ILE A 181 19.23 -19.75 4.41
N VAL A 182 18.74 -18.65 3.88
CA VAL A 182 18.23 -17.53 4.69
C VAL A 182 17.05 -17.97 5.54
N LEU A 183 16.08 -18.70 4.94
CA LEU A 183 14.89 -19.17 5.66
C LEU A 183 15.21 -20.26 6.70
N GLU A 184 16.12 -21.19 6.37
CA GLU A 184 16.57 -22.22 7.31
C GLU A 184 17.26 -21.61 8.53
N ASN A 185 18.17 -20.64 8.33
CA ASN A 185 18.83 -19.93 9.43
C ASN A 185 17.82 -19.20 10.34
N LEU A 186 16.79 -18.56 9.75
CA LEU A 186 15.75 -17.91 10.53
C LEU A 186 14.90 -18.92 11.32
N GLN A 187 14.62 -20.08 10.73
CA GLN A 187 13.89 -21.15 11.42
C GLN A 187 14.72 -21.71 12.59
N GLU A 188 16.05 -21.88 12.43
CA GLU A 188 16.96 -22.31 13.50
C GLU A 188 17.04 -21.26 14.63
N GLU A 189 16.87 -19.98 14.31
CA GLU A 189 16.80 -18.89 15.30
C GLU A 189 15.43 -18.79 16.00
N GLY A 190 14.48 -19.67 15.70
CA GLY A 190 13.19 -19.77 16.36
C GLY A 190 12.08 -18.93 15.77
N TYR A 191 12.26 -18.38 14.56
CA TYR A 191 11.17 -17.68 13.86
C TYR A 191 10.11 -18.67 13.35
N ASP A 192 8.86 -18.22 13.31
CA ASP A 192 7.72 -19.05 12.96
C ASP A 192 7.82 -19.61 11.54
N LYS A 193 7.82 -20.94 11.44
CA LYS A 193 8.00 -21.67 10.18
C LYS A 193 6.87 -21.42 9.18
N GLU A 194 5.64 -21.30 9.66
CA GLU A 194 4.48 -21.09 8.79
C GLU A 194 4.55 -19.72 8.14
N ARG A 195 4.83 -18.67 8.93
CA ARG A 195 5.03 -17.31 8.41
C ARG A 195 6.22 -17.23 7.46
N LEU A 196 7.35 -17.87 7.78
CA LEU A 196 8.49 -17.95 6.87
C LEU A 196 8.14 -18.64 5.55
N GLY A 197 7.30 -19.68 5.59
CA GLY A 197 6.82 -20.41 4.42
C GLY A 197 5.91 -19.61 3.49
N ARG A 198 5.34 -18.50 3.96
CA ARG A 198 4.52 -17.60 3.16
C ARG A 198 5.33 -16.54 2.38
N ILE A 199 6.63 -16.43 2.66
CA ILE A 199 7.51 -15.54 1.91
C ILE A 199 7.70 -16.08 0.49
N CYS A 200 7.28 -15.29 -0.51
CA CYS A 200 7.44 -15.63 -1.93
C CYS A 200 8.91 -15.52 -2.33
N THR A 201 9.59 -16.65 -2.42
CA THR A 201 11.01 -16.67 -2.76
C THR A 201 11.42 -17.96 -3.49
N PRO A 202 12.18 -17.87 -4.59
CA PRO A 202 12.55 -16.64 -5.30
C PRO A 202 11.33 -15.83 -5.76
N ILE A 203 11.42 -14.50 -5.65
CA ILE A 203 10.34 -13.61 -6.07
C ILE A 203 10.08 -13.76 -7.59
N GLY A 204 8.83 -13.69 -8.00
CA GLY A 204 8.40 -13.74 -9.39
C GLY A 204 7.58 -14.98 -9.73
N LEU A 205 6.88 -14.91 -10.85
CA LEU A 205 6.08 -16.02 -11.36
C LEU A 205 6.97 -17.03 -12.11
N PRO A 206 6.74 -18.34 -11.94
CA PRO A 206 7.49 -19.38 -12.67
C PRO A 206 6.99 -19.51 -14.12
N ILE A 207 7.36 -18.55 -14.96
CA ILE A 207 6.94 -18.49 -16.38
C ILE A 207 7.87 -19.26 -17.33
N GLY A 208 8.86 -20.01 -16.81
CA GLY A 208 9.82 -20.73 -17.63
C GLY A 208 10.80 -19.83 -18.40
N ALA A 209 11.04 -18.59 -17.91
CA ALA A 209 11.99 -17.67 -18.55
C ALA A 209 13.40 -18.26 -18.58
N ALA A 210 14.03 -18.23 -19.78
CA ALA A 210 15.41 -18.66 -19.99
C ALA A 210 16.43 -17.51 -19.85
N THR A 211 15.94 -16.27 -19.84
CA THR A 211 16.74 -15.03 -19.70
C THR A 211 16.14 -14.15 -18.61
N THR A 212 16.96 -13.32 -17.98
CA THR A 212 16.55 -12.29 -17.02
C THR A 212 16.14 -11.01 -17.72
#